data_96d7453c958b76016eeed14e30296944
#
_entry.id   96d7453c958b76016eeed14e30296944
#
_cell.length_a   1.000
_cell.length_b   1.000
_cell.length_c   1.000
_cell.angle_alpha   90.00
_cell.angle_beta   90.00
_cell.angle_gamma   90.00
#
_symmetry.space_group_name_H-M   'P 1'
#
loop_
_entity.id
_entity.type
_entity.pdbx_description
1 polymer ?
#
loop_
_entity_poly.entity_id
_entity_poly.type
_entity_poly.pdbx_seq_one_letter_code
_entity_poly.pdbx_strand_id
1 'polypeptide(L)'
;MCIRDRLSTYTSTYSVDFYEKLGHYSRIGGLEVARVGDDDRMQELKRRCDSGRAFGTRVKMISAAEAKEKFPLLEEDQIQGAMWDPDAGLVVPRSQTVAGKLVDAGEKAGKLRAFANTPALELIQENGRVVGVKTHRGTIMADHVVVCAGLWGRLIADMVGEDLPVMPVDHPLTFFGPYDEFAGTGLEIGRPLLRDQGNSAYLRDTGDPNTTEGGQIEWGYYYEKEPRMVHPRDILEKHEARMGPSMRDLELEDVIEPLERAMELTPILGELGFNESHSFNGLLQTTTDGGPSMGESRKVRGLWYAVAIWVKDAPGMAKLIVDWMTDGRTHIDHNSIDYARFQDYQLTEDFIWGRCEETAKKIYN
;
A
#
# COMPACT_ATOMS: atom_id res chain seq x y z
N MET A 1 -8.90 -5.39 -3.91
CA MET A 1 -9.19 -4.03 -4.47
C MET A 1 -10.00 -3.25 -3.44
N CYS A 2 -9.66 -2.00 -3.12
CA CYS A 2 -10.50 -1.20 -2.21
C CYS A 2 -11.65 -0.60 -3.01
N ILE A 3 -12.83 -1.17 -2.88
CA ILE A 3 -14.05 -0.65 -3.52
C ILE A 3 -14.75 0.23 -2.49
N ARG A 4 -14.25 1.46 -2.30
CA ARG A 4 -14.87 2.43 -1.38
C ARG A 4 -15.73 3.43 -2.14
N ASP A 5 -15.25 3.93 -3.26
CA ASP A 5 -15.89 4.94 -4.09
C ASP A 5 -15.49 4.80 -5.57
N ARG A 6 -15.97 5.70 -6.40
CA ARG A 6 -15.68 5.71 -7.83
C ARG A 6 -14.21 5.97 -8.14
N LEU A 7 -13.55 6.84 -7.36
CA LEU A 7 -12.14 7.17 -7.57
C LEU A 7 -11.25 5.97 -7.26
N SER A 8 -11.41 5.35 -6.09
CA SER A 8 -10.62 4.18 -5.69
C SER A 8 -10.82 2.98 -6.63
N THR A 9 -12.05 2.78 -7.10
CA THR A 9 -12.32 1.73 -8.10
C THR A 9 -11.65 2.03 -9.42
N TYR A 10 -11.71 3.28 -9.90
CA TYR A 10 -11.03 3.69 -11.13
C TYR A 10 -9.51 3.50 -11.02
N THR A 11 -8.89 4.03 -9.97
CA THR A 11 -7.42 3.96 -9.83
C THR A 11 -6.92 2.53 -9.69
N SER A 12 -7.62 1.68 -8.95
CA SER A 12 -7.28 0.26 -8.82
C SER A 12 -7.44 -0.49 -10.15
N THR A 13 -8.55 -0.28 -10.88
CA THR A 13 -8.78 -0.95 -12.18
C THR A 13 -7.75 -0.50 -13.21
N TYR A 14 -7.50 0.81 -13.31
CA TYR A 14 -6.46 1.34 -14.20
C TYR A 14 -5.09 0.74 -13.87
N SER A 15 -4.77 0.62 -12.59
CA SER A 15 -3.48 0.08 -12.14
C SER A 15 -3.32 -1.39 -12.48
N VAL A 16 -4.35 -2.19 -12.29
CA VAL A 16 -4.36 -3.61 -12.71
C VAL A 16 -4.09 -3.73 -14.20
N ASP A 17 -4.85 -3.00 -15.03
CA ASP A 17 -4.67 -3.01 -16.48
C ASP A 17 -3.28 -2.53 -16.91
N PHE A 18 -2.73 -1.55 -16.22
CA PHE A 18 -1.40 -1.02 -16.48
C PHE A 18 -0.31 -2.06 -16.18
N TYR A 19 -0.33 -2.68 -14.99
CA TYR A 19 0.64 -3.69 -14.61
C TYR A 19 0.53 -4.96 -15.48
N GLU A 20 -0.69 -5.34 -15.85
CA GLU A 20 -0.94 -6.49 -16.74
C GLU A 20 -0.36 -6.24 -18.15
N LYS A 21 -0.56 -5.04 -18.72
CA LYS A 21 0.05 -4.63 -20.00
C LYS A 21 1.57 -4.60 -19.98
N LEU A 22 2.16 -4.33 -18.80
CA LEU A 22 3.60 -4.44 -18.58
C LEU A 22 4.10 -5.90 -18.46
N GLY A 23 3.20 -6.87 -18.34
CA GLY A 23 3.54 -8.26 -18.07
C GLY A 23 3.98 -8.52 -16.62
N HIS A 24 3.54 -7.68 -15.69
CA HIS A 24 3.95 -7.69 -14.28
C HIS A 24 2.78 -7.78 -13.29
N TYR A 25 1.71 -8.45 -13.68
CA TYR A 25 0.58 -8.70 -12.80
C TYR A 25 0.14 -10.16 -12.91
N SER A 26 0.04 -10.84 -11.78
CA SER A 26 -0.57 -12.15 -11.68
C SER A 26 -2.00 -12.01 -11.18
N ARG A 27 -2.97 -12.21 -12.06
CA ARG A 27 -4.41 -12.16 -11.75
C ARG A 27 -4.82 -13.50 -11.14
N ILE A 28 -4.67 -13.64 -9.84
CA ILE A 28 -4.89 -14.89 -9.10
C ILE A 28 -6.22 -14.90 -8.34
N GLY A 29 -6.87 -13.76 -8.20
CA GLY A 29 -8.06 -13.55 -7.39
C GLY A 29 -7.77 -13.18 -5.95
N GLY A 30 -8.83 -12.79 -5.24
CA GLY A 30 -8.76 -12.45 -3.82
C GLY A 30 -10.05 -12.77 -3.10
N LEU A 31 -9.92 -13.21 -1.87
CA LEU A 31 -11.01 -13.48 -0.93
C LEU A 31 -10.94 -12.47 0.22
N GLU A 32 -12.07 -11.84 0.52
CA GLU A 32 -12.28 -11.13 1.77
C GLU A 32 -13.34 -11.89 2.57
N VAL A 33 -12.99 -12.43 3.73
CA VAL A 33 -13.87 -13.29 4.52
C VAL A 33 -14.59 -12.52 5.62
N ALA A 34 -15.77 -13.01 5.99
CA ALA A 34 -16.45 -12.64 7.24
C ALA A 34 -16.46 -13.85 8.16
N ARG A 35 -15.87 -13.72 9.36
CA ARG A 35 -15.86 -14.77 10.38
C ARG A 35 -17.28 -15.11 10.86
N VAL A 36 -17.48 -16.31 11.35
CA VAL A 36 -18.74 -16.70 12.00
C VAL A 36 -19.02 -15.74 13.17
N GLY A 37 -20.21 -15.14 13.17
CA GLY A 37 -20.64 -14.17 14.19
C GLY A 37 -20.24 -12.72 13.92
N ASP A 38 -19.47 -12.43 12.86
CA ASP A 38 -19.16 -11.06 12.42
C ASP A 38 -20.16 -10.61 11.33
N ASP A 39 -21.38 -10.33 11.75
CA ASP A 39 -22.46 -9.91 10.86
C ASP A 39 -22.20 -8.51 10.27
N ASP A 40 -21.52 -7.65 10.99
CA ASP A 40 -21.16 -6.31 10.52
C ASP A 40 -20.18 -6.40 9.33
N ARG A 41 -19.18 -7.27 9.42
CA ARG A 41 -18.26 -7.54 8.31
C ARG A 41 -18.99 -8.16 7.12
N MET A 42 -19.86 -9.11 7.35
CA MET A 42 -20.66 -9.70 6.27
C MET A 42 -21.51 -8.64 5.54
N GLN A 43 -22.11 -7.73 6.28
CA GLN A 43 -22.88 -6.62 5.69
C GLN A 43 -21.99 -5.65 4.91
N GLU A 44 -20.79 -5.34 5.44
CA GLU A 44 -19.82 -4.52 4.74
C GLU A 44 -19.38 -5.15 3.41
N LEU A 45 -19.06 -6.45 3.41
CA LEU A 45 -18.70 -7.16 2.18
C LEU A 45 -19.82 -7.12 1.13
N LYS A 46 -21.07 -7.26 1.54
CA LYS A 46 -22.25 -7.11 0.64
C LYS A 46 -22.31 -5.71 0.04
N ARG A 47 -22.16 -4.66 0.86
CA ARG A 47 -22.14 -3.26 0.38
C ARG A 47 -21.01 -3.02 -0.61
N ARG A 48 -19.81 -3.49 -0.31
CA ARG A 48 -18.63 -3.39 -1.22
C ARG A 48 -18.87 -4.13 -2.53
N CYS A 49 -19.47 -5.31 -2.46
CA CYS A 49 -19.82 -6.09 -3.64
C CYS A 49 -20.82 -5.34 -4.54
N ASP A 50 -21.87 -4.76 -3.96
CA ASP A 50 -22.86 -4.00 -4.71
C ASP A 50 -22.28 -2.72 -5.31
N SER A 51 -21.47 -1.96 -4.54
CA SER A 51 -20.75 -0.79 -5.04
C SER A 51 -19.79 -1.15 -6.17
N GLY A 52 -19.02 -2.22 -6.00
CA GLY A 52 -18.08 -2.67 -7.02
C GLY A 52 -18.78 -3.03 -8.34
N ARG A 53 -19.88 -3.76 -8.27
CA ARG A 53 -20.69 -4.09 -9.46
C ARG A 53 -21.27 -2.86 -10.12
N ALA A 54 -21.74 -1.88 -9.34
CA ALA A 54 -22.22 -0.61 -9.87
C ALA A 54 -21.13 0.17 -10.63
N PHE A 55 -19.85 -0.02 -10.27
CA PHE A 55 -18.71 0.55 -10.97
C PHE A 55 -18.08 -0.38 -12.02
N GLY A 56 -18.73 -1.50 -12.32
CA GLY A 56 -18.33 -2.41 -13.40
C GLY A 56 -17.32 -3.48 -13.03
N THR A 57 -17.05 -3.70 -11.72
CA THR A 57 -16.16 -4.79 -11.29
C THR A 57 -16.90 -6.14 -11.28
N ARG A 58 -16.14 -7.24 -11.27
CA ARG A 58 -16.67 -8.62 -11.31
C ARG A 58 -16.79 -9.27 -9.94
N VAL A 59 -16.73 -8.49 -8.88
CA VAL A 59 -16.83 -8.98 -7.50
C VAL A 59 -18.19 -9.65 -7.23
N LYS A 60 -18.18 -10.68 -6.41
CA LYS A 60 -19.41 -11.38 -6.00
C LYS A 60 -19.29 -11.95 -4.59
N MET A 61 -20.43 -12.05 -3.91
CA MET A 61 -20.52 -12.85 -2.68
C MET A 61 -20.50 -14.33 -3.04
N ILE A 62 -19.81 -15.11 -2.21
CA ILE A 62 -19.72 -16.58 -2.31
C ILE A 62 -19.91 -17.20 -0.92
N SER A 63 -20.31 -18.47 -0.91
CA SER A 63 -20.46 -19.26 0.32
C SER A 63 -19.10 -19.63 0.93
N ALA A 64 -19.12 -20.11 2.18
CA ALA A 64 -17.95 -20.65 2.86
C ALA A 64 -17.34 -21.84 2.08
N ALA A 65 -18.19 -22.76 1.59
CA ALA A 65 -17.75 -23.89 0.78
C ALA A 65 -17.05 -23.45 -0.51
N GLU A 66 -17.63 -22.49 -1.27
CA GLU A 66 -16.99 -21.94 -2.46
C GLU A 66 -15.66 -21.21 -2.14
N ALA A 67 -15.56 -20.60 -0.97
CA ALA A 67 -14.32 -19.96 -0.52
C ALA A 67 -13.24 -21.01 -0.21
N LYS A 68 -13.60 -22.11 0.47
CA LYS A 68 -12.71 -23.27 0.73
C LYS A 68 -12.22 -23.91 -0.56
N GLU A 69 -13.07 -24.06 -1.57
CA GLU A 69 -12.65 -24.56 -2.89
C GLU A 69 -11.58 -23.67 -3.55
N LYS A 70 -11.68 -22.35 -3.37
CA LYS A 70 -10.73 -21.37 -3.94
C LYS A 70 -9.44 -21.27 -3.14
N PHE A 71 -9.54 -21.40 -1.84
CA PHE A 71 -8.42 -21.33 -0.91
C PHE A 71 -8.46 -22.50 0.06
N PRO A 72 -7.93 -23.67 -0.33
CA PRO A 72 -8.00 -24.91 0.45
C PRO A 72 -7.35 -24.87 1.83
N LEU A 73 -6.54 -23.88 2.12
CA LEU A 73 -5.87 -23.73 3.43
C LEU A 73 -6.77 -23.09 4.50
N LEU A 74 -7.93 -22.52 4.13
CA LEU A 74 -8.83 -21.93 5.11
C LEU A 74 -9.78 -22.99 5.73
N GLU A 75 -10.18 -22.80 6.99
CA GLU A 75 -11.21 -23.59 7.65
C GLU A 75 -12.61 -23.04 7.35
N GLU A 76 -13.44 -23.89 6.70
CA GLU A 76 -14.76 -23.50 6.20
C GLU A 76 -15.72 -23.10 7.34
N ASP A 77 -15.66 -23.78 8.48
CA ASP A 77 -16.52 -23.56 9.65
C ASP A 77 -16.19 -22.27 10.40
N GLN A 78 -15.05 -21.64 10.10
CA GLN A 78 -14.61 -20.36 10.70
C GLN A 78 -15.23 -19.14 10.01
N ILE A 79 -15.86 -19.30 8.84
CA ILE A 79 -16.41 -18.18 8.08
C ILE A 79 -17.88 -18.41 7.74
N GLN A 80 -18.66 -17.34 7.69
CA GLN A 80 -20.04 -17.38 7.22
C GLN A 80 -20.17 -17.09 5.71
N GLY A 81 -19.10 -16.63 5.06
CA GLY A 81 -19.01 -16.35 3.63
C GLY A 81 -17.88 -15.40 3.28
N ALA A 82 -17.76 -15.11 2.01
CA ALA A 82 -16.69 -14.24 1.49
C ALA A 82 -17.15 -13.38 0.30
N MET A 83 -16.44 -12.28 0.08
CA MET A 83 -16.44 -11.58 -1.20
C MET A 83 -15.29 -12.11 -2.04
N TRP A 84 -15.60 -12.56 -3.26
CA TRP A 84 -14.63 -12.97 -4.26
C TRP A 84 -14.39 -11.87 -5.28
N ASP A 85 -13.14 -11.47 -5.43
CA ASP A 85 -12.67 -10.57 -6.49
C ASP A 85 -11.81 -11.36 -7.48
N PRO A 86 -12.31 -11.68 -8.68
CA PRO A 86 -11.53 -12.43 -9.67
C PRO A 86 -10.41 -11.60 -10.30
N ASP A 87 -10.44 -10.29 -10.14
CA ASP A 87 -9.48 -9.35 -10.72
C ASP A 87 -8.36 -8.95 -9.73
N ALA A 88 -8.48 -9.37 -8.49
CA ALA A 88 -7.40 -9.21 -7.52
C ALA A 88 -6.17 -10.02 -7.91
N GLY A 89 -5.01 -9.58 -7.48
CA GLY A 89 -3.76 -10.25 -7.82
C GLY A 89 -2.55 -9.55 -7.21
N LEU A 90 -1.39 -9.94 -7.69
CA LEU A 90 -0.11 -9.49 -7.19
C LEU A 90 0.73 -8.86 -8.31
N VAL A 91 1.45 -7.78 -7.98
CA VAL A 91 2.50 -7.22 -8.83
C VAL A 91 3.74 -8.12 -8.72
N VAL A 92 4.14 -8.74 -9.83
CA VAL A 92 5.18 -9.78 -9.87
C VAL A 92 6.40 -9.34 -10.70
N PRO A 93 7.62 -9.81 -10.36
CA PRO A 93 7.96 -10.59 -9.17
C PRO A 93 7.88 -9.76 -7.88
N ARG A 94 8.19 -8.46 -7.93
CA ARG A 94 8.13 -7.48 -6.82
C ARG A 94 7.88 -6.08 -7.34
N SER A 95 7.26 -5.23 -6.50
CA SER A 95 7.02 -3.81 -6.83
C SER A 95 8.30 -3.04 -7.13
N GLN A 96 9.41 -3.32 -6.41
CA GLN A 96 10.71 -2.70 -6.67
C GLN A 96 11.24 -3.02 -8.08
N THR A 97 11.11 -4.27 -8.52
CA THR A 97 11.52 -4.69 -9.87
C THR A 97 10.71 -3.95 -10.93
N VAL A 98 9.41 -3.81 -10.72
CA VAL A 98 8.54 -3.08 -11.66
C VAL A 98 8.87 -1.60 -11.68
N ALA A 99 9.11 -0.99 -10.52
CA ALA A 99 9.55 0.40 -10.43
C ALA A 99 10.89 0.61 -11.18
N GLY A 100 11.86 -0.29 -11.00
CA GLY A 100 13.13 -0.25 -11.74
C GLY A 100 12.92 -0.30 -13.25
N LYS A 101 12.07 -1.23 -13.74
CA LYS A 101 11.76 -1.33 -15.18
C LYS A 101 11.06 -0.10 -15.75
N LEU A 102 10.25 0.59 -14.97
CA LEU A 102 9.64 1.87 -15.38
C LEU A 102 10.70 2.97 -15.51
N VAL A 103 11.66 3.03 -14.58
CA VAL A 103 12.82 3.93 -14.68
C VAL A 103 13.62 3.63 -15.94
N ASP A 104 14.02 2.37 -16.16
CA ASP A 104 14.78 1.95 -17.35
C ASP A 104 14.06 2.30 -18.66
N ALA A 105 12.74 2.10 -18.70
CA ALA A 105 11.93 2.45 -19.87
C ALA A 105 11.91 3.97 -20.13
N GLY A 106 11.80 4.77 -19.06
CA GLY A 106 11.84 6.23 -19.15
C GLY A 106 13.21 6.75 -19.62
N GLU A 107 14.30 6.19 -19.11
CA GLU A 107 15.67 6.53 -19.51
C GLU A 107 15.95 6.12 -20.96
N LYS A 108 15.54 4.91 -21.35
CA LYS A 108 15.67 4.43 -22.74
C LYS A 108 14.89 5.30 -23.72
N ALA A 109 13.74 5.82 -23.31
CA ALA A 109 12.96 6.76 -24.11
C ALA A 109 13.55 8.19 -24.16
N GLY A 110 14.62 8.47 -23.39
CA GLY A 110 15.23 9.79 -23.26
C GLY A 110 14.33 10.82 -22.55
N LYS A 111 13.36 10.35 -21.76
CA LYS A 111 12.38 11.19 -21.05
C LYS A 111 12.62 11.28 -19.55
N LEU A 112 13.50 10.46 -19.02
CA LEU A 112 13.84 10.37 -17.61
C LEU A 112 15.36 10.36 -17.43
N ARG A 113 15.83 10.88 -16.30
CA ARG A 113 17.15 10.65 -15.73
C ARG A 113 16.98 10.36 -14.25
N ALA A 114 17.45 9.20 -13.80
CA ALA A 114 17.42 8.83 -12.41
C ALA A 114 18.77 9.09 -11.73
N PHE A 115 18.73 9.59 -10.50
CA PHE A 115 19.92 9.88 -9.70
C PHE A 115 19.81 9.19 -8.34
N ALA A 116 20.36 8.00 -8.24
CA ALA A 116 20.43 7.28 -6.96
C ALA A 116 21.35 8.00 -5.98
N ASN A 117 21.13 7.77 -4.68
CA ASN A 117 21.92 8.37 -3.60
C ASN A 117 22.03 9.91 -3.74
N THR A 118 20.93 10.56 -4.07
CA THR A 118 20.90 12.01 -4.33
C THR A 118 19.71 12.64 -3.61
N PRO A 119 19.78 12.80 -2.27
CA PRO A 119 18.69 13.39 -1.50
C PRO A 119 18.47 14.85 -1.88
N ALA A 120 17.20 15.28 -1.86
CA ALA A 120 16.83 16.69 -1.88
C ALA A 120 17.22 17.34 -0.56
N LEU A 121 17.99 18.43 -0.63
CA LEU A 121 18.48 19.17 0.55
C LEU A 121 17.71 20.48 0.75
N GLU A 122 17.18 21.06 -0.34
CA GLU A 122 16.47 22.33 -0.33
C GLU A 122 15.59 22.44 -1.57
N LEU A 123 14.41 23.01 -1.42
CA LEU A 123 13.55 23.43 -2.53
C LEU A 123 13.84 24.88 -2.85
N ILE A 124 14.36 25.17 -4.04
CA ILE A 124 14.72 26.52 -4.48
C ILE A 124 13.45 27.24 -4.93
N GLN A 125 13.24 28.45 -4.37
CA GLN A 125 12.05 29.24 -4.65
C GLN A 125 12.42 30.62 -5.17
N GLU A 126 11.65 31.11 -6.15
CA GLU A 126 11.69 32.47 -6.64
C GLU A 126 10.27 33.00 -6.84
N ASN A 127 9.98 34.18 -6.28
CA ASN A 127 8.67 34.85 -6.40
C ASN A 127 7.45 33.95 -6.06
N GLY A 128 7.57 33.12 -5.02
CA GLY A 128 6.51 32.21 -4.57
C GLY A 128 6.28 31.01 -5.49
N ARG A 129 7.28 30.65 -6.29
CA ARG A 129 7.27 29.47 -7.16
C ARG A 129 8.51 28.61 -6.89
N VAL A 130 8.37 27.30 -6.93
CA VAL A 130 9.53 26.41 -6.98
C VAL A 130 10.20 26.52 -8.35
N VAL A 131 11.53 26.61 -8.36
CA VAL A 131 12.33 26.71 -9.58
C VAL A 131 13.41 25.62 -9.66
N GLY A 132 13.54 24.80 -8.61
CA GLY A 132 14.52 23.72 -8.62
C GLY A 132 14.70 23.04 -7.27
N VAL A 133 15.61 22.09 -7.27
CA VAL A 133 16.00 21.28 -6.11
C VAL A 133 17.51 21.32 -5.95
N LYS A 134 18.00 21.63 -4.76
CA LYS A 134 19.40 21.54 -4.40
C LYS A 134 19.72 20.14 -3.87
N THR A 135 20.80 19.57 -4.34
CA THR A 135 21.34 18.27 -3.90
C THR A 135 22.82 18.40 -3.57
N HIS A 136 23.43 17.42 -2.93
CA HIS A 136 24.88 17.41 -2.74
C HIS A 136 25.68 17.25 -4.05
N ARG A 137 25.02 16.87 -5.16
CA ARG A 137 25.64 16.78 -6.51
C ARG A 137 25.44 18.02 -7.35
N GLY A 138 24.79 19.04 -6.83
CA GLY A 138 24.48 20.27 -7.53
C GLY A 138 22.97 20.57 -7.54
N THR A 139 22.61 21.56 -8.32
CA THR A 139 21.23 22.05 -8.43
C THR A 139 20.58 21.52 -9.69
N ILE A 140 19.34 21.09 -9.56
CA ILE A 140 18.48 20.70 -10.70
C ILE A 140 17.40 21.78 -10.81
N MET A 141 17.42 22.52 -11.93
CA MET A 141 16.38 23.51 -12.23
C MET A 141 15.19 22.83 -12.91
N ALA A 142 13.97 23.21 -12.52
CA ALA A 142 12.74 22.65 -13.06
C ALA A 142 11.57 23.62 -12.93
N ASP A 143 10.63 23.57 -13.87
CA ASP A 143 9.39 24.37 -13.85
C ASP A 143 8.39 23.83 -12.83
N HIS A 144 8.46 22.54 -12.54
CA HIS A 144 7.64 21.84 -11.55
C HIS A 144 8.49 20.84 -10.75
N VAL A 145 8.17 20.69 -9.49
CA VAL A 145 8.72 19.65 -8.61
C VAL A 145 7.57 18.82 -8.07
N VAL A 146 7.63 17.50 -8.25
CA VAL A 146 6.64 16.56 -7.70
C VAL A 146 7.28 15.75 -6.58
N VAL A 147 6.72 15.85 -5.38
CA VAL A 147 7.19 15.14 -4.20
C VAL A 147 6.50 13.78 -4.11
N CYS A 148 7.23 12.72 -4.48
CA CYS A 148 6.80 11.31 -4.36
C CYS A 148 7.59 10.60 -3.26
N ALA A 149 7.95 11.30 -2.17
CA ALA A 149 8.92 10.86 -1.18
C ALA A 149 8.33 9.91 -0.10
N GLY A 150 7.08 9.45 -0.27
CA GLY A 150 6.48 8.47 0.61
C GLY A 150 6.54 8.87 2.09
N LEU A 151 7.11 8.01 2.92
CA LEU A 151 7.29 8.21 4.37
C LEU A 151 8.01 9.53 4.73
N TRP A 152 8.85 10.04 3.83
CA TRP A 152 9.65 11.25 4.01
C TRP A 152 9.02 12.49 3.34
N GLY A 153 7.86 12.35 2.72
CA GLY A 153 7.18 13.47 2.04
C GLY A 153 6.99 14.69 2.92
N ARG A 154 6.71 14.48 4.20
CA ARG A 154 6.54 15.51 5.20
C ARG A 154 7.81 16.34 5.41
N LEU A 155 9.00 15.71 5.40
CA LEU A 155 10.28 16.40 5.52
C LEU A 155 10.56 17.32 4.33
N ILE A 156 10.07 16.98 3.15
CA ILE A 156 10.22 17.81 1.96
C ILE A 156 9.24 19.00 2.01
N ALA A 157 8.01 18.80 2.49
CA ALA A 157 7.04 19.87 2.68
C ALA A 157 7.51 20.89 3.74
N ASP A 158 8.15 20.43 4.82
CA ASP A 158 8.79 21.27 5.85
C ASP A 158 9.77 22.29 5.26
N MET A 159 10.46 21.95 4.15
CA MET A 159 11.41 22.87 3.49
C MET A 159 10.75 24.16 2.97
N VAL A 160 9.45 24.15 2.79
CA VAL A 160 8.65 25.31 2.35
C VAL A 160 7.65 25.78 3.42
N GLY A 161 7.76 25.25 4.64
CA GLY A 161 6.89 25.58 5.76
C GLY A 161 5.46 25.08 5.59
N GLU A 162 5.27 23.96 4.88
CA GLU A 162 4.00 23.22 4.80
C GLU A 162 4.09 21.91 5.58
N ASP A 163 2.97 21.47 6.11
CA ASP A 163 2.81 20.14 6.68
C ASP A 163 1.99 19.24 5.76
N LEU A 164 2.39 17.97 5.66
CA LEU A 164 1.58 16.94 5.02
C LEU A 164 0.94 16.06 6.11
N PRO A 165 -0.36 15.74 6.00
CA PRO A 165 -1.08 14.94 7.00
C PRO A 165 -0.78 13.44 6.85
N VAL A 166 0.49 13.09 6.90
CA VAL A 166 1.02 11.74 6.68
C VAL A 166 1.95 11.35 7.82
N MET A 167 1.77 10.15 8.36
CA MET A 167 2.67 9.57 9.36
C MET A 167 3.03 8.14 9.00
N PRO A 168 4.29 7.73 9.19
CA PRO A 168 4.70 6.33 9.18
C PRO A 168 4.11 5.56 10.35
N VAL A 169 3.71 4.32 10.12
CA VAL A 169 3.21 3.39 11.11
C VAL A 169 3.78 2.00 10.86
N ASP A 170 4.11 1.29 11.92
CA ASP A 170 4.62 -0.08 11.85
C ASP A 170 3.59 -1.03 11.23
N HIS A 171 4.09 -1.99 10.46
CA HIS A 171 3.31 -3.04 9.83
C HIS A 171 4.09 -4.35 9.82
N PRO A 172 3.76 -5.29 10.72
CA PRO A 172 4.45 -6.57 10.78
C PRO A 172 4.11 -7.45 9.58
N LEU A 173 5.14 -8.07 9.05
CA LEU A 173 5.07 -9.04 7.98
C LEU A 173 5.86 -10.28 8.39
N THR A 174 5.18 -11.41 8.51
CA THR A 174 5.76 -12.66 8.97
C THR A 174 5.73 -13.71 7.88
N PHE A 175 6.73 -14.59 7.89
CA PHE A 175 6.87 -15.66 6.93
C PHE A 175 6.96 -17.01 7.62
N PHE A 176 6.32 -18.01 7.03
CA PHE A 176 6.25 -19.39 7.52
C PHE A 176 6.68 -20.35 6.41
N GLY A 177 7.51 -21.32 6.70
CA GLY A 177 8.01 -22.25 5.70
C GLY A 177 9.03 -23.23 6.25
N PRO A 178 9.50 -24.15 5.40
CA PRO A 178 9.27 -24.23 3.95
C PRO A 178 7.85 -24.63 3.58
N TYR A 179 7.37 -24.13 2.44
CA TYR A 179 6.10 -24.47 1.83
C TYR A 179 6.29 -24.74 0.33
N ASP A 180 6.44 -26.01 -0.03
CA ASP A 180 6.95 -26.46 -1.34
C ASP A 180 5.84 -26.91 -2.30
N GLU A 181 4.57 -26.64 -2.00
CA GLU A 181 3.44 -27.10 -2.84
C GLU A 181 3.55 -26.67 -4.31
N PHE A 182 4.15 -25.51 -4.56
CA PHE A 182 4.32 -24.97 -5.91
C PHE A 182 5.72 -25.21 -6.49
N ALA A 183 6.51 -26.12 -5.90
CA ALA A 183 7.87 -26.40 -6.38
C ALA A 183 7.86 -26.85 -7.85
N GLY A 184 8.73 -26.22 -8.66
CA GLY A 184 8.87 -26.50 -10.09
C GLY A 184 7.80 -25.92 -11.00
N THR A 185 6.86 -25.14 -10.47
CA THR A 185 5.80 -24.48 -11.27
C THR A 185 6.23 -23.17 -11.91
N GLY A 186 7.25 -22.52 -11.38
CA GLY A 186 7.67 -21.17 -11.78
C GLY A 186 6.70 -20.05 -11.37
N LEU A 187 5.69 -20.36 -10.56
CA LEU A 187 4.69 -19.37 -10.13
C LEU A 187 5.25 -18.48 -9.02
N GLU A 188 5.06 -17.17 -9.14
CA GLU A 188 5.36 -16.18 -8.07
C GLU A 188 4.30 -16.16 -6.95
N ILE A 189 3.12 -16.68 -7.24
CA ILE A 189 2.00 -16.90 -6.33
C ILE A 189 1.10 -17.97 -6.90
N GLY A 190 0.67 -18.94 -6.09
CA GLY A 190 -0.11 -20.08 -6.54
C GLY A 190 -1.59 -20.02 -6.19
N ARG A 191 -1.97 -19.27 -5.13
CA ARG A 191 -3.34 -19.19 -4.62
C ARG A 191 -3.85 -17.76 -4.56
N PRO A 192 -5.19 -17.55 -4.54
CA PRO A 192 -5.79 -16.26 -4.28
C PRO A 192 -5.27 -15.62 -2.99
N LEU A 193 -5.28 -14.27 -2.95
CA LEU A 193 -5.02 -13.52 -1.72
C LEU A 193 -6.16 -13.76 -0.73
N LEU A 194 -5.86 -14.07 0.53
CA LEU A 194 -6.83 -14.19 1.60
C LEU A 194 -6.76 -12.97 2.52
N ARG A 195 -7.89 -12.33 2.79
CA ARG A 195 -8.01 -11.20 3.69
C ARG A 195 -9.04 -11.50 4.79
N ASP A 196 -8.59 -11.51 6.02
CA ASP A 196 -9.39 -11.55 7.22
C ASP A 196 -9.42 -10.15 7.85
N GLN A 197 -10.16 -9.26 7.21
CA GLN A 197 -10.15 -7.84 7.57
C GLN A 197 -10.82 -7.56 8.93
N GLY A 198 -11.75 -8.43 9.37
CA GLY A 198 -12.31 -8.37 10.71
C GLY A 198 -11.27 -8.54 11.81
N ASN A 199 -10.18 -9.25 11.52
CA ASN A 199 -9.00 -9.41 12.37
C ASN A 199 -7.78 -8.63 11.88
N SER A 200 -7.97 -7.65 11.03
CA SER A 200 -6.92 -6.76 10.49
C SER A 200 -5.74 -7.51 9.84
N ALA A 201 -5.99 -8.69 9.26
CA ALA A 201 -4.97 -9.60 8.76
C ALA A 201 -5.17 -9.99 7.28
N TYR A 202 -4.10 -10.43 6.66
CA TYR A 202 -4.11 -11.03 5.33
C TYR A 202 -3.04 -12.11 5.20
N LEU A 203 -3.21 -12.97 4.21
CA LEU A 203 -2.31 -14.09 3.97
C LEU A 203 -2.19 -14.38 2.46
N ARG A 204 -1.01 -14.80 2.04
CA ARG A 204 -0.76 -15.38 0.71
C ARG A 204 0.34 -16.42 0.76
N ASP A 205 0.39 -17.31 -0.22
CA ASP A 205 1.61 -18.05 -0.53
C ASP A 205 2.59 -17.18 -1.33
N THR A 206 3.85 -17.58 -1.37
CA THR A 206 4.89 -16.92 -2.15
C THR A 206 5.34 -17.76 -3.36
N GLY A 207 4.54 -18.75 -3.75
CA GLY A 207 4.73 -19.54 -4.97
C GLY A 207 5.89 -20.53 -4.93
N ASP A 208 6.53 -20.72 -6.08
CA ASP A 208 7.63 -21.69 -6.27
C ASP A 208 8.85 -21.29 -5.44
N PRO A 209 9.47 -22.20 -4.67
CA PRO A 209 10.71 -21.97 -3.92
C PRO A 209 11.86 -21.37 -4.73
N ASN A 210 11.86 -21.56 -6.05
CA ASN A 210 12.89 -21.00 -6.94
C ASN A 210 12.58 -19.58 -7.44
N THR A 211 11.45 -18.98 -7.04
CA THR A 211 11.13 -17.59 -7.34
C THR A 211 11.70 -16.64 -6.27
N THR A 212 11.48 -15.35 -6.42
CA THR A 212 12.17 -14.31 -5.64
C THR A 212 11.92 -14.40 -4.13
N GLU A 213 10.71 -14.77 -3.71
CA GLU A 213 10.30 -14.92 -2.29
C GLU A 213 9.70 -16.30 -2.03
N GLY A 214 9.90 -17.25 -2.95
CA GLY A 214 9.17 -18.49 -3.02
C GLY A 214 9.32 -19.45 -1.84
N GLY A 215 8.39 -20.38 -1.76
CA GLY A 215 8.40 -21.48 -0.80
C GLY A 215 8.00 -21.11 0.61
N GLN A 216 7.15 -20.10 0.81
CA GLN A 216 6.69 -19.65 2.12
C GLN A 216 5.21 -19.29 2.09
N ILE A 217 4.62 -19.15 3.27
CA ILE A 217 3.35 -18.43 3.50
C ILE A 217 3.68 -17.11 4.19
N GLU A 218 3.24 -16.01 3.57
CA GLU A 218 3.33 -14.68 4.14
C GLU A 218 2.04 -14.36 4.89
N TRP A 219 2.16 -13.86 6.11
CA TRP A 219 1.05 -13.33 6.89
C TRP A 219 1.38 -11.91 7.35
N GLY A 220 0.48 -10.98 7.08
CA GLY A 220 0.59 -9.58 7.49
C GLY A 220 -0.53 -9.15 8.40
N TYR A 221 -0.22 -8.25 9.31
CA TYR A 221 -1.16 -7.75 10.30
C TYR A 221 -1.08 -6.23 10.43
N TYR A 222 -2.24 -5.57 10.58
CA TYR A 222 -2.34 -4.14 10.88
C TYR A 222 -2.68 -3.97 12.36
N TYR A 223 -1.85 -3.23 13.09
CA TYR A 223 -2.08 -2.97 14.51
C TYR A 223 -3.41 -2.25 14.76
N GLU A 224 -4.42 -2.99 15.21
CA GLU A 224 -5.75 -2.42 15.45
C GLU A 224 -5.92 -1.80 16.84
N LYS A 225 -5.09 -2.21 17.81
CA LYS A 225 -5.16 -1.73 19.20
C LYS A 225 -4.19 -0.58 19.46
N GLU A 226 -2.94 -0.80 19.20
CA GLU A 226 -1.82 0.11 19.53
C GLU A 226 -0.87 0.27 18.34
N PRO A 227 -1.27 1.01 17.28
CA PRO A 227 -0.38 1.24 16.15
C PRO A 227 0.84 2.05 16.58
N ARG A 228 2.02 1.58 16.22
CA ARG A 228 3.29 2.24 16.53
C ARG A 228 3.60 3.27 15.48
N MET A 229 3.35 4.53 15.81
CA MET A 229 3.65 5.67 14.96
C MET A 229 5.12 6.04 15.06
N VAL A 230 5.70 6.48 13.94
CA VAL A 230 7.11 6.91 13.87
C VAL A 230 7.19 8.28 13.21
N HIS A 231 7.89 9.24 13.84
CA HIS A 231 8.12 10.50 13.17
C HIS A 231 9.11 10.33 11.99
N PRO A 232 8.87 10.93 10.80
CA PRO A 232 9.76 10.77 9.64
C PRO A 232 11.23 11.12 9.89
N ARG A 233 11.52 12.06 10.80
CA ARG A 233 12.89 12.42 11.20
C ARG A 233 13.60 11.28 11.91
N ASP A 234 12.88 10.52 12.73
CA ASP A 234 13.45 9.39 13.48
C ASP A 234 13.85 8.22 12.56
N ILE A 235 13.20 8.10 11.39
CA ILE A 235 13.57 7.10 10.39
C ILE A 235 14.96 7.39 9.81
N LEU A 236 15.29 8.66 9.59
CA LEU A 236 16.60 9.07 9.05
C LEU A 236 17.73 8.91 10.06
N GLU A 237 17.43 9.04 11.35
CA GLU A 237 18.42 8.99 12.41
C GLU A 237 18.76 7.57 12.88
N LYS A 238 17.84 6.61 12.73
CA LYS A 238 17.98 5.22 13.19
C LYS A 238 18.30 4.27 12.05
N HIS A 239 19.55 4.27 11.61
CA HIS A 239 20.02 3.49 10.46
C HIS A 239 20.37 2.01 10.73
N GLU A 240 19.87 1.38 11.76
CA GLU A 240 20.25 0.01 12.11
C GLU A 240 19.42 -1.09 11.41
N ALA A 241 18.60 -0.73 10.43
CA ALA A 241 17.73 -1.67 9.75
C ALA A 241 18.48 -2.59 8.77
N ARG A 242 18.20 -3.90 8.82
CA ARG A 242 18.83 -4.95 8.00
C ARG A 242 18.76 -4.71 6.50
N MET A 243 17.69 -4.11 6.00
CA MET A 243 17.41 -3.97 4.57
C MET A 243 17.08 -2.54 4.12
N GLY A 244 16.99 -1.60 5.05
CA GLY A 244 16.71 -0.20 4.77
C GLY A 244 16.06 0.51 5.94
N PRO A 245 16.03 1.83 5.95
CA PRO A 245 15.56 2.62 7.10
C PRO A 245 14.06 2.46 7.39
N SER A 246 13.28 1.93 6.45
CA SER A 246 11.84 1.64 6.60
C SER A 246 11.54 0.20 7.03
N MET A 247 12.56 -0.63 7.26
CA MET A 247 12.41 -2.01 7.73
C MET A 247 13.03 -2.13 9.11
N ARG A 248 12.25 -2.60 10.06
CA ARG A 248 12.58 -2.71 11.48
C ARG A 248 12.50 -4.16 11.91
N ASP A 249 13.16 -4.49 13.01
CA ASP A 249 13.03 -5.82 13.57
C ASP A 249 11.60 -6.07 14.04
N LEU A 250 11.12 -7.29 13.85
CA LEU A 250 9.82 -7.73 14.33
C LEU A 250 9.91 -7.99 15.84
N GLU A 251 8.96 -7.43 16.59
CA GLU A 251 8.73 -7.80 17.99
C GLU A 251 7.63 -8.87 17.99
N LEU A 252 8.02 -10.12 18.22
CA LEU A 252 7.12 -11.27 18.08
C LEU A 252 5.94 -11.21 19.04
N GLU A 253 6.16 -10.68 20.25
CA GLU A 253 5.15 -10.54 21.28
C GLU A 253 3.92 -9.74 20.81
N ASP A 254 4.13 -8.80 19.90
CA ASP A 254 3.04 -7.95 19.38
C ASP A 254 2.10 -8.68 18.43
N VAL A 255 2.56 -9.77 17.84
CA VAL A 255 1.80 -10.49 16.80
C VAL A 255 1.30 -11.86 17.25
N ILE A 256 1.64 -12.33 18.46
CA ILE A 256 1.24 -13.66 18.94
C ILE A 256 -0.28 -13.79 18.98
N GLU A 257 -1.00 -12.92 19.68
CA GLU A 257 -2.47 -12.99 19.80
C GLU A 257 -3.18 -12.90 18.44
N PRO A 258 -2.85 -11.94 17.53
CA PRO A 258 -3.41 -11.91 16.18
C PRO A 258 -3.06 -13.15 15.34
N LEU A 259 -1.86 -13.69 15.51
CA LEU A 259 -1.43 -14.90 14.81
C LEU A 259 -2.20 -16.14 15.26
N GLU A 260 -2.47 -16.29 16.57
CA GLU A 260 -3.31 -17.36 17.10
C GLU A 260 -4.71 -17.33 16.45
N ARG A 261 -5.33 -16.15 16.36
CA ARG A 261 -6.61 -15.99 15.63
C ARG A 261 -6.50 -16.33 14.14
N ALA A 262 -5.35 -16.03 13.52
CA ALA A 262 -5.12 -16.38 12.11
C ALA A 262 -4.98 -17.91 11.94
N MET A 263 -4.38 -18.62 12.89
CA MET A 263 -4.25 -20.09 12.88
C MET A 263 -5.60 -20.79 13.01
N GLU A 264 -6.60 -20.20 13.64
CA GLU A 264 -7.98 -20.73 13.64
C GLU A 264 -8.58 -20.77 12.22
N LEU A 265 -8.30 -19.74 11.42
CA LEU A 265 -8.76 -19.68 10.01
C LEU A 265 -7.90 -20.51 9.07
N THR A 266 -6.60 -20.49 9.29
CA THR A 266 -5.57 -21.09 8.42
C THR A 266 -4.56 -21.86 9.26
N PRO A 267 -4.89 -23.10 9.68
CA PRO A 267 -4.06 -23.91 10.59
C PRO A 267 -2.65 -24.17 10.08
N ILE A 268 -2.43 -24.10 8.77
CA ILE A 268 -1.11 -24.28 8.15
C ILE A 268 -0.04 -23.34 8.77
N LEU A 269 -0.42 -22.17 9.27
CA LEU A 269 0.52 -21.25 9.94
C LEU A 269 1.11 -21.86 11.23
N GLY A 270 0.36 -22.71 11.92
CA GLY A 270 0.84 -23.44 13.10
C GLY A 270 1.64 -24.71 12.77
N GLU A 271 1.50 -25.24 11.55
CA GLU A 271 2.19 -26.44 11.08
C GLU A 271 3.57 -26.14 10.49
N LEU A 272 3.71 -24.97 9.87
CA LEU A 272 4.96 -24.52 9.26
C LEU A 272 5.90 -23.85 10.29
N GLY A 273 7.20 -23.90 10.02
CA GLY A 273 8.19 -23.21 10.83
C GLY A 273 8.12 -21.70 10.62
N PHE A 274 8.15 -20.91 11.71
CA PHE A 274 8.29 -19.46 11.65
C PHE A 274 9.69 -19.08 11.16
N ASN A 275 9.76 -18.23 10.12
CA ASN A 275 11.01 -17.77 9.54
C ASN A 275 11.35 -16.37 10.05
N GLU A 276 11.99 -16.31 11.22
CA GLU A 276 12.41 -15.05 11.85
C GLU A 276 13.32 -14.21 10.96
N SER A 277 14.23 -14.86 10.22
CA SER A 277 15.21 -14.15 9.37
C SER A 277 14.57 -13.39 8.21
N HIS A 278 13.41 -13.81 7.74
CA HIS A 278 12.65 -13.14 6.68
C HIS A 278 11.56 -12.23 7.23
N SER A 279 11.13 -12.44 8.48
CA SER A 279 10.09 -11.64 9.10
C SER A 279 10.62 -10.29 9.56
N PHE A 280 9.82 -9.26 9.44
CA PHE A 280 10.21 -7.90 9.77
C PHE A 280 8.99 -7.03 10.08
N ASN A 281 9.25 -5.84 10.62
CA ASN A 281 8.26 -4.80 10.80
C ASN A 281 8.55 -3.67 9.81
N GLY A 282 7.73 -3.56 8.76
CA GLY A 282 7.84 -2.52 7.74
C GLY A 282 7.13 -1.24 8.15
N LEU A 283 7.52 -0.10 7.59
CA LEU A 283 6.80 1.14 7.77
C LEU A 283 5.84 1.37 6.61
N LEU A 284 4.56 1.55 6.93
CA LEU A 284 3.54 2.03 6.01
C LEU A 284 3.28 3.52 6.21
N GLN A 285 2.59 4.12 5.25
CA GLN A 285 2.05 5.48 5.37
C GLN A 285 0.58 5.43 5.78
N THR A 286 0.23 6.18 6.82
CA THR A 286 -1.16 6.50 7.14
C THR A 286 -1.39 8.01 7.03
N THR A 287 -2.62 8.41 6.77
CA THR A 287 -3.04 9.81 6.67
C THR A 287 -4.17 10.08 7.65
N THR A 288 -4.46 11.34 7.89
CA THR A 288 -5.50 11.75 8.86
C THR A 288 -6.91 11.32 8.47
N ASP A 289 -7.15 10.96 7.22
CA ASP A 289 -8.46 10.54 6.68
C ASP A 289 -8.40 9.23 5.86
N GLY A 290 -7.24 8.57 5.81
CA GLY A 290 -7.04 7.31 5.09
C GLY A 290 -6.93 7.45 3.57
N GLY A 291 -7.01 8.66 3.02
CA GLY A 291 -6.84 8.93 1.59
C GLY A 291 -5.43 9.43 1.24
N PRO A 292 -4.97 9.28 -0.01
CA PRO A 292 -3.72 9.89 -0.45
C PRO A 292 -3.78 11.42 -0.36
N SER A 293 -2.60 12.05 -0.30
CA SER A 293 -2.47 13.50 -0.33
C SER A 293 -1.78 13.91 -1.63
N MET A 294 -2.54 14.47 -2.55
CA MET A 294 -2.11 14.85 -3.90
C MET A 294 -2.48 16.29 -4.21
N GLY A 295 -1.80 16.90 -5.17
CA GLY A 295 -2.14 18.23 -5.68
C GLY A 295 -1.03 19.25 -5.51
N GLU A 296 -1.28 20.47 -5.96
CA GLU A 296 -0.32 21.58 -5.86
C GLU A 296 -0.23 22.10 -4.42
N SER A 297 0.96 22.50 -4.01
CA SER A 297 1.22 23.18 -2.74
C SER A 297 0.32 24.42 -2.59
N ARG A 298 -0.18 24.63 -1.39
CA ARG A 298 -0.98 25.81 -1.05
C ARG A 298 -0.15 27.09 -0.92
N LYS A 299 1.17 26.96 -0.75
CA LYS A 299 2.10 28.07 -0.53
C LYS A 299 3.01 28.35 -1.70
N VAL A 300 3.43 27.30 -2.44
CA VAL A 300 4.48 27.40 -3.44
C VAL A 300 3.99 26.86 -4.79
N ARG A 301 3.78 27.75 -5.74
CA ARG A 301 3.35 27.37 -7.10
C ARG A 301 4.37 26.45 -7.77
N GLY A 302 3.89 25.49 -8.53
CA GLY A 302 4.72 24.50 -9.24
C GLY A 302 5.28 23.38 -8.38
N LEU A 303 5.09 23.44 -7.05
CA LEU A 303 5.39 22.34 -6.15
C LEU A 303 4.14 21.46 -6.00
N TRP A 304 4.27 20.16 -6.27
CA TRP A 304 3.18 19.19 -6.25
C TRP A 304 3.49 18.06 -5.28
N TYR A 305 2.46 17.54 -4.64
CA TYR A 305 2.54 16.39 -3.73
C TYR A 305 1.84 15.18 -4.35
N ALA A 306 2.43 14.01 -4.17
CA ALA A 306 1.87 12.71 -4.51
C ALA A 306 2.35 11.69 -3.48
N VAL A 307 1.76 11.74 -2.28
CA VAL A 307 2.17 10.94 -1.12
C VAL A 307 1.03 10.08 -0.58
N ALA A 308 1.37 9.08 0.21
CA ALA A 308 0.45 8.08 0.74
C ALA A 308 -0.30 7.30 -0.36
N ILE A 309 0.39 7.01 -1.45
CA ILE A 309 -0.13 6.22 -2.57
C ILE A 309 0.44 4.81 -2.46
N TRP A 310 -0.46 3.83 -2.47
CA TRP A 310 -0.07 2.43 -2.40
C TRP A 310 0.19 1.85 -3.79
N VAL A 311 1.01 0.81 -3.87
CA VAL A 311 1.37 0.13 -5.13
C VAL A 311 0.15 -0.21 -5.98
N LYS A 312 -0.93 -0.68 -5.36
CA LYS A 312 -2.19 -1.05 -6.03
C LYS A 312 -2.86 0.10 -6.80
N ASP A 313 -2.62 1.35 -6.39
CA ASP A 313 -3.24 2.54 -6.99
C ASP A 313 -2.24 3.42 -7.76
N ALA A 314 -0.94 3.12 -7.65
CA ALA A 314 0.12 4.01 -8.11
C ALA A 314 0.02 4.42 -9.59
N PRO A 315 -0.20 3.52 -10.57
CA PRO A 315 -0.41 3.92 -11.95
C PRO A 315 -1.63 4.80 -12.18
N GLY A 316 -2.76 4.46 -11.54
CA GLY A 316 -3.99 5.26 -11.66
C GLY A 316 -3.84 6.66 -11.06
N MET A 317 -3.18 6.77 -9.90
CA MET A 317 -2.88 8.06 -9.28
C MET A 317 -1.86 8.86 -10.08
N ALA A 318 -0.83 8.21 -10.63
CA ALA A 318 0.13 8.86 -11.52
C ALA A 318 -0.56 9.43 -12.78
N LYS A 319 -1.52 8.70 -13.35
CA LYS A 319 -2.32 9.20 -14.47
C LYS A 319 -3.10 10.45 -14.08
N LEU A 320 -3.76 10.43 -12.92
CA LEU A 320 -4.55 11.58 -12.45
C LEU A 320 -3.69 12.82 -12.20
N ILE A 321 -2.55 12.68 -11.52
CA ILE A 321 -1.70 13.86 -11.25
C ILE A 321 -1.10 14.44 -12.54
N VAL A 322 -0.73 13.60 -13.50
CA VAL A 322 -0.24 14.07 -14.80
C VAL A 322 -1.32 14.85 -15.54
N ASP A 323 -2.55 14.31 -15.62
CA ASP A 323 -3.67 15.04 -16.25
C ASP A 323 -3.94 16.38 -15.55
N TRP A 324 -3.91 16.37 -14.21
CA TRP A 324 -4.13 17.58 -13.44
C TRP A 324 -3.05 18.64 -13.67
N MET A 325 -1.77 18.24 -13.71
CA MET A 325 -0.65 19.15 -14.00
C MET A 325 -0.65 19.68 -15.43
N THR A 326 -1.08 18.87 -16.41
CA THR A 326 -1.03 19.25 -17.84
C THR A 326 -2.28 19.98 -18.32
N ASP A 327 -3.47 19.52 -17.88
CA ASP A 327 -4.75 19.99 -18.39
C ASP A 327 -5.50 20.87 -17.38
N GLY A 328 -4.93 21.04 -16.17
CA GLY A 328 -5.54 21.80 -15.07
C GLY A 328 -6.78 21.12 -14.46
N ARG A 329 -7.10 19.89 -14.89
CA ARG A 329 -8.26 19.12 -14.42
C ARG A 329 -8.05 17.62 -14.62
N THR A 330 -8.81 16.83 -13.89
CA THR A 330 -8.92 15.38 -14.10
C THR A 330 -10.28 15.03 -14.71
N HIS A 331 -10.38 13.87 -15.34
CA HIS A 331 -11.64 13.34 -15.90
C HIS A 331 -12.56 12.69 -14.85
N ILE A 332 -12.08 12.56 -13.61
CA ILE A 332 -12.83 12.05 -12.47
C ILE A 332 -12.70 13.02 -11.29
N ASP A 333 -13.71 13.09 -10.43
CA ASP A 333 -13.62 13.89 -9.21
C ASP A 333 -12.46 13.42 -8.33
N HIS A 334 -11.60 14.35 -7.95
CA HIS A 334 -10.39 14.14 -7.17
C HIS A 334 -10.39 14.87 -5.81
N ASN A 335 -11.49 15.50 -5.42
CA ASN A 335 -11.56 16.31 -4.20
C ASN A 335 -11.16 15.52 -2.94
N SER A 336 -11.46 14.22 -2.91
CA SER A 336 -11.12 13.34 -1.77
C SER A 336 -9.62 13.04 -1.63
N ILE A 337 -8.80 13.36 -2.63
CA ILE A 337 -7.35 13.19 -2.59
C ILE A 337 -6.58 14.50 -2.69
N ASP A 338 -7.27 15.62 -2.97
CA ASP A 338 -6.65 16.93 -3.07
C ASP A 338 -6.06 17.36 -1.71
N TYR A 339 -4.77 17.71 -1.70
CA TYR A 339 -4.11 18.26 -0.51
C TYR A 339 -4.83 19.51 0.02
N ALA A 340 -5.42 20.31 -0.85
CA ALA A 340 -6.16 21.51 -0.49
C ALA A 340 -7.45 21.25 0.34
N ARG A 341 -7.90 19.98 0.46
CA ARG A 341 -9.05 19.61 1.31
C ARG A 341 -8.81 19.86 2.81
N PHE A 342 -7.56 19.91 3.23
CA PHE A 342 -7.21 20.08 4.64
C PHE A 342 -7.22 21.57 5.07
N GLN A 343 -7.82 21.83 6.22
CA GLN A 343 -7.78 23.15 6.88
C GLN A 343 -6.50 23.28 7.71
N ASP A 344 -6.07 24.52 8.02
CA ASP A 344 -4.82 24.77 8.74
C ASP A 344 -4.75 24.06 10.12
N TYR A 345 -5.87 23.99 10.86
CA TYR A 345 -5.90 23.28 12.14
C TYR A 345 -5.70 21.77 12.00
N GLN A 346 -6.03 21.18 10.83
CA GLN A 346 -5.84 19.76 10.52
C GLN A 346 -4.39 19.43 10.14
N LEU A 347 -3.57 20.45 9.96
CA LEU A 347 -2.16 20.37 9.62
C LEU A 347 -1.25 20.69 10.81
N THR A 348 -1.79 20.72 12.03
CA THR A 348 -0.99 20.83 13.26
C THR A 348 -0.43 19.46 13.66
N GLU A 349 0.74 19.46 14.33
CA GLU A 349 1.44 18.22 14.72
C GLU A 349 0.54 17.25 15.50
N ASP A 350 -0.07 17.74 16.59
CA ASP A 350 -0.92 16.91 17.44
C ASP A 350 -2.15 16.37 16.72
N PHE A 351 -2.74 17.18 15.82
CA PHE A 351 -3.88 16.73 15.02
C PHE A 351 -3.47 15.62 14.04
N ILE A 352 -2.36 15.82 13.32
CA ILE A 352 -1.85 14.84 12.38
C ILE A 352 -1.53 13.54 13.11
N TRP A 353 -0.79 13.61 14.22
CA TRP A 353 -0.43 12.44 15.00
C TRP A 353 -1.67 11.65 15.46
N GLY A 354 -2.56 12.29 16.20
CA GLY A 354 -3.74 11.63 16.77
C GLY A 354 -4.67 11.06 15.71
N ARG A 355 -4.91 11.82 14.61
CA ARG A 355 -5.79 11.32 13.54
C ARG A 355 -5.16 10.21 12.70
N CYS A 356 -3.86 10.28 12.44
CA CYS A 356 -3.15 9.19 11.77
C CYS A 356 -3.15 7.91 12.61
N GLU A 357 -2.99 8.02 13.94
CA GLU A 357 -3.12 6.88 14.84
C GLU A 357 -4.53 6.26 14.80
N GLU A 358 -5.58 7.09 14.90
CA GLU A 358 -6.97 6.61 14.76
C GLU A 358 -7.25 5.94 13.42
N THR A 359 -6.67 6.48 12.33
CA THR A 359 -6.83 5.92 10.99
C THR A 359 -6.06 4.61 10.84
N ALA A 360 -4.87 4.51 11.45
CA ALA A 360 -4.08 3.29 11.45
C ALA A 360 -4.84 2.11 12.11
N LYS A 361 -5.56 2.37 13.21
CA LYS A 361 -6.43 1.37 13.88
C LYS A 361 -7.57 0.87 12.98
N LYS A 362 -7.89 1.59 11.92
CA LYS A 362 -9.07 1.35 11.06
C LYS A 362 -8.71 1.15 9.59
N ILE A 363 -7.49 0.72 9.28
CA ILE A 363 -7.06 0.57 7.87
C ILE A 363 -8.02 -0.33 7.09
N TYR A 364 -8.63 -1.31 7.74
CA TYR A 364 -9.61 -2.21 7.14
C TYR A 364 -11.06 -1.99 7.61
N ASN A 365 -11.31 -1.05 8.52
CA ASN A 365 -12.63 -0.80 9.10
C ASN A 365 -13.24 0.53 8.65
#